data_7ffdeb9ee3ded6ee437453010752f710
#
_entry.id   7ffdeb9ee3ded6ee437453010752f710
#
_cell.length_a   1.000
_cell.length_b   1.000
_cell.length_c   1.000
_cell.angle_alpha   90.00
_cell.angle_beta   90.00
_cell.angle_gamma   90.00
#
_symmetry.space_group_name_H-M   'P 1'
#
loop_
_entity.id
_entity.type
_entity.pdbx_description
1 polymer ?
#
loop_
_entity_poly.entity_id
_entity_poly.type
_entity_poly.pdbx_seq_one_letter_code
_entity_poly.pdbx_strand_id
1 'polypeptide(L)'
;MNRLRLYRVLMGSLAIAFFAFGVAMVVAFFLYQRPHSTPLVPTGPIGHYFVAFTGCALIGWAGGLVGAARDPFSSRSVGTMTIAMLVLMAFIRMVAWIIGDYYEWLGGTPRTEATGFLVLALVLIWLKPTVAQSRTREPKPGTNGQGEEA
;
A
#
# COMPACT_ATOMS: atom_id res chain seq x y z
N MET A 1 15.42 17.76 2.96
CA MET A 1 15.11 16.36 3.35
C MET A 1 15.41 15.44 2.18
N ASN A 2 16.18 14.35 2.35
CA ASN A 2 16.58 13.47 1.23
C ASN A 2 15.36 12.69 0.73
N ARG A 3 15.09 12.69 -0.59
CA ARG A 3 13.96 12.00 -1.22
C ARG A 3 13.82 10.54 -0.77
N LEU A 4 14.96 9.84 -0.63
CA LEU A 4 15.00 8.46 -0.18
C LEU A 4 14.50 8.30 1.26
N ARG A 5 14.83 9.24 2.15
CA ARG A 5 14.34 9.22 3.52
C ARG A 5 12.82 9.43 3.57
N LEU A 6 12.32 10.36 2.77
CA LEU A 6 10.90 10.63 2.68
C LEU A 6 10.14 9.39 2.12
N TYR A 7 10.69 8.75 1.08
CA TYR A 7 10.13 7.50 0.54
C TYR A 7 10.05 6.40 1.61
N ARG A 8 11.11 6.19 2.39
CA ARG A 8 11.14 5.19 3.47
C ARG A 8 10.09 5.46 4.54
N VAL A 9 9.98 6.72 4.97
CA VAL A 9 8.97 7.14 5.96
C VAL A 9 7.57 6.89 5.41
N LEU A 10 7.30 7.29 4.17
CA LEU A 10 6.00 7.11 3.54
C LEU A 10 5.62 5.63 3.40
N MET A 11 6.56 4.77 2.95
CA MET A 11 6.32 3.32 2.87
C MET A 11 6.08 2.70 4.24
N GLY A 12 6.82 3.12 5.25
CA GLY A 12 6.61 2.68 6.64
C GLY A 12 5.26 3.10 7.19
N SER A 13 4.84 4.34 6.94
CA SER A 13 3.52 4.84 7.36
C SER A 13 2.38 4.09 6.67
N LEU A 14 2.51 3.82 5.37
CA LEU A 14 1.55 2.99 4.62
C LEU A 14 1.50 1.56 5.15
N ALA A 15 2.64 0.97 5.51
CA ALA A 15 2.68 -0.36 6.10
C ALA A 15 1.87 -0.41 7.40
N ILE A 16 2.04 0.57 8.28
CA ILE A 16 1.29 0.66 9.54
C ILE A 16 -0.21 0.84 9.26
N ALA A 17 -0.57 1.74 8.34
CA ALA A 17 -1.96 1.99 7.99
C ALA A 17 -2.65 0.74 7.41
N PHE A 18 -2.00 0.05 6.47
CA PHE A 18 -2.55 -1.16 5.86
C PHE A 18 -2.64 -2.31 6.86
N PHE A 19 -1.65 -2.46 7.73
CA PHE A 19 -1.71 -3.46 8.79
C PHE A 19 -2.87 -3.19 9.75
N ALA A 20 -2.98 -1.97 10.27
CA ALA A 20 -4.04 -1.59 11.20
C ALA A 20 -5.44 -1.76 10.58
N PHE A 21 -5.61 -1.31 9.32
CA PHE A 21 -6.87 -1.44 8.61
C PHE A 21 -7.20 -2.91 8.30
N GLY A 22 -6.21 -3.70 7.89
CA GLY A 22 -6.37 -5.13 7.66
C GLY A 22 -6.78 -5.88 8.93
N VAL A 23 -6.13 -5.58 10.07
CA VAL A 23 -6.52 -6.15 11.37
C VAL A 23 -7.95 -5.76 11.75
N ALA A 24 -8.33 -4.49 11.58
CA ALA A 24 -9.68 -4.02 11.85
C ALA A 24 -10.73 -4.78 11.03
N MET A 25 -10.47 -5.05 9.74
CA MET A 25 -11.35 -5.84 8.88
C MET A 25 -11.48 -7.29 9.36
N VAL A 26 -10.39 -7.94 9.74
CA VAL A 26 -10.41 -9.30 10.28
C VAL A 26 -11.16 -9.35 11.60
N VAL A 27 -10.92 -8.39 12.49
CA VAL A 27 -11.65 -8.29 13.77
C VAL A 27 -13.14 -8.07 13.55
N ALA A 28 -13.53 -7.23 12.58
CA ALA A 28 -14.93 -7.00 12.24
C ALA A 28 -15.65 -8.29 11.83
N PHE A 29 -14.97 -9.18 11.11
CA PHE A 29 -15.52 -10.51 10.76
C PHE A 29 -15.80 -11.34 12.01
N PHE A 30 -14.88 -11.45 12.96
CA PHE A 30 -15.07 -12.21 14.18
C PHE A 30 -16.15 -11.60 15.09
N LEU A 31 -16.26 -10.27 15.13
CA LEU A 31 -17.31 -9.60 15.88
C LEU A 31 -18.70 -9.88 15.30
N TYR A 32 -18.82 -9.98 13.97
CA TYR A 32 -20.06 -10.32 13.30
C TYR A 32 -20.56 -11.73 13.66
N GLN A 33 -19.66 -12.67 13.93
CA GLN A 33 -20.01 -14.04 14.31
C GLN A 33 -20.60 -14.15 15.72
N ARG A 34 -20.55 -13.09 16.52
CA ARG A 34 -21.10 -13.11 17.88
C ARG A 34 -22.64 -13.02 17.84
N PRO A 35 -23.34 -13.84 18.65
CA PRO A 35 -24.78 -13.71 18.79
C PRO A 35 -25.16 -12.29 19.22
N HIS A 36 -26.21 -11.72 18.62
CA HIS A 36 -26.73 -10.38 18.94
C HIS A 36 -25.80 -9.19 18.58
N SER A 37 -24.75 -9.38 17.78
CA SER A 37 -23.95 -8.26 17.27
C SER A 37 -24.71 -7.51 16.19
N THR A 38 -24.76 -6.18 16.31
CA THR A 38 -25.14 -5.33 15.18
C THR A 38 -23.98 -5.24 14.22
N PRO A 39 -24.14 -5.59 12.92
CA PRO A 39 -23.04 -5.57 11.98
C PRO A 39 -22.57 -4.14 11.76
N LEU A 40 -21.26 -3.92 11.88
CA LEU A 40 -20.61 -2.64 11.56
C LEU A 40 -20.77 -2.27 10.07
N VAL A 41 -20.91 -3.29 9.22
CA VAL A 41 -21.08 -3.13 7.78
C VAL A 41 -22.31 -3.95 7.37
N PRO A 42 -23.35 -3.35 6.76
CA PRO A 42 -24.60 -4.04 6.41
C PRO A 42 -24.47 -4.88 5.13
N THR A 43 -23.49 -5.76 5.07
CA THR A 43 -23.16 -6.55 3.87
C THR A 43 -23.58 -8.01 3.94
N GLY A 44 -24.15 -8.46 5.06
CA GLY A 44 -24.49 -9.86 5.29
C GLY A 44 -23.26 -10.80 5.41
N PRO A 45 -23.47 -12.12 5.55
CA PRO A 45 -22.38 -13.08 5.80
C PRO A 45 -21.31 -13.09 4.71
N ILE A 46 -21.72 -13.05 3.44
CA ILE A 46 -20.80 -13.08 2.28
C ILE A 46 -19.93 -11.81 2.25
N GLY A 47 -20.53 -10.65 2.49
CA GLY A 47 -19.80 -9.40 2.54
C GLY A 47 -18.75 -9.38 3.66
N HIS A 48 -19.08 -9.88 4.85
CA HIS A 48 -18.12 -10.00 5.96
C HIS A 48 -16.98 -10.97 5.65
N TYR A 49 -17.25 -12.05 4.92
CA TYR A 49 -16.20 -12.94 4.44
C TYR A 49 -15.23 -12.22 3.51
N PHE A 50 -15.71 -11.47 2.52
CA PHE A 50 -14.85 -10.69 1.63
C PHE A 50 -14.08 -9.58 2.35
N VAL A 51 -14.70 -8.95 3.34
CA VAL A 51 -14.02 -7.97 4.21
C VAL A 51 -12.84 -8.62 4.93
N ALA A 52 -13.02 -9.80 5.54
CA ALA A 52 -11.93 -10.52 6.21
C ALA A 52 -10.82 -10.93 5.24
N PHE A 53 -11.20 -11.45 4.06
CA PHE A 53 -10.24 -11.84 3.02
C PHE A 53 -9.39 -10.65 2.56
N THR A 54 -10.03 -9.51 2.32
CA THR A 54 -9.34 -8.25 2.00
C THR A 54 -8.42 -7.82 3.14
N GLY A 55 -8.86 -7.96 4.39
CA GLY A 55 -8.05 -7.68 5.57
C GLY A 55 -6.76 -8.51 5.61
N CYS A 56 -6.86 -9.81 5.34
CA CYS A 56 -5.68 -10.69 5.26
C CYS A 56 -4.72 -10.26 4.14
N ALA A 57 -5.24 -9.89 2.97
CA ALA A 57 -4.43 -9.40 1.86
C ALA A 57 -3.68 -8.10 2.22
N LEU A 58 -4.34 -7.17 2.91
CA LEU A 58 -3.73 -5.92 3.37
C LEU A 58 -2.63 -6.16 4.41
N ILE A 59 -2.82 -7.10 5.33
CA ILE A 59 -1.79 -7.49 6.30
C ILE A 59 -0.57 -8.06 5.58
N GLY A 60 -0.77 -8.96 4.62
CA GLY A 60 0.31 -9.50 3.80
C GLY A 60 1.04 -8.41 3.00
N TRP A 61 0.29 -7.47 2.40
CA TRP A 61 0.85 -6.34 1.67
C TRP A 61 1.67 -5.41 2.56
N ALA A 62 1.21 -5.17 3.79
CA ALA A 62 1.94 -4.38 4.78
C ALA A 62 3.35 -4.93 5.04
N GLY A 63 3.51 -6.26 5.07
CA GLY A 63 4.82 -6.91 5.16
C GLY A 63 5.75 -6.53 4.00
N GLY A 64 5.25 -6.53 2.77
CA GLY A 64 6.00 -6.06 1.59
C GLY A 64 6.41 -4.60 1.68
N LEU A 65 5.53 -3.72 2.19
CA LEU A 65 5.81 -2.31 2.40
C LEU A 65 6.90 -2.07 3.45
N VAL A 66 6.95 -2.88 4.51
CA VAL A 66 8.07 -2.85 5.48
C VAL A 66 9.39 -3.18 4.77
N GLY A 67 9.40 -4.19 3.91
CA GLY A 67 10.57 -4.51 3.08
C GLY A 67 11.01 -3.32 2.21
N ALA A 68 10.06 -2.66 1.53
CA ALA A 68 10.32 -1.48 0.71
C ALA A 68 10.79 -0.26 1.51
N ALA A 69 10.36 -0.12 2.76
CA ALA A 69 10.83 0.92 3.66
C ALA A 69 12.29 0.68 4.12
N ARG A 70 12.66 -0.59 4.36
CA ARG A 70 14.00 -0.98 4.79
C ARG A 70 15.01 -0.90 3.64
N ASP A 71 14.67 -1.53 2.52
CA ASP A 71 15.49 -1.52 1.30
C ASP A 71 14.69 -1.11 0.05
N PRO A 72 14.64 0.21 -0.24
CA PRO A 72 13.91 0.74 -1.39
C PRO A 72 14.43 0.29 -2.76
N PHE A 73 15.68 -0.11 -2.85
CA PHE A 73 16.30 -0.50 -4.13
C PHE A 73 16.00 -1.96 -4.48
N SER A 74 16.08 -2.86 -3.52
CA SER A 74 15.75 -4.27 -3.68
C SER A 74 14.23 -4.48 -3.88
N SER A 75 13.41 -3.69 -3.20
CA SER A 75 11.95 -3.84 -3.19
C SER A 75 11.22 -2.86 -4.14
N ARG A 76 11.83 -2.47 -5.27
CA ARG A 76 11.23 -1.51 -6.23
C ARG A 76 9.91 -1.99 -6.82
N SER A 77 9.75 -3.29 -7.00
CA SER A 77 8.50 -3.90 -7.47
C SER A 77 7.35 -3.63 -6.53
N VAL A 78 7.57 -3.75 -5.22
CA VAL A 78 6.55 -3.46 -4.20
C VAL A 78 6.07 -2.01 -4.29
N GLY A 79 7.00 -1.06 -4.45
CA GLY A 79 6.63 0.34 -4.65
C GLY A 79 5.81 0.57 -5.92
N THR A 80 6.16 -0.10 -7.03
CA THR A 80 5.40 -0.01 -8.29
C THR A 80 4.00 -0.60 -8.14
N MET A 81 3.90 -1.78 -7.53
CA MET A 81 2.62 -2.45 -7.31
C MET A 81 1.73 -1.65 -6.37
N THR A 82 2.30 -1.02 -5.34
CA THR A 82 1.55 -0.13 -4.44
C THR A 82 0.97 1.07 -5.18
N ILE A 83 1.74 1.70 -6.06
CA ILE A 83 1.25 2.80 -6.91
C ILE A 83 0.09 2.32 -7.78
N ALA A 84 0.26 1.18 -8.49
CA ALA A 84 -0.78 0.61 -9.34
C ALA A 84 -2.06 0.29 -8.54
N MET A 85 -1.91 -0.28 -7.35
CA MET A 85 -3.03 -0.59 -6.45
C MET A 85 -3.77 0.69 -6.02
N LEU A 86 -3.07 1.75 -5.63
CA LEU A 86 -3.69 3.02 -5.25
C LEU A 86 -4.46 3.66 -6.41
N VAL A 87 -3.91 3.62 -7.62
CA VAL A 87 -4.60 4.11 -8.83
C VAL A 87 -5.85 3.27 -9.11
N LEU A 88 -5.76 1.95 -9.01
CA LEU A 88 -6.91 1.06 -9.21
C LEU A 88 -7.99 1.29 -8.15
N MET A 89 -7.61 1.46 -6.89
CA MET A 89 -8.54 1.78 -5.80
C MET A 89 -9.24 3.12 -6.06
N ALA A 90 -8.50 4.15 -6.49
CA ALA A 90 -9.08 5.43 -6.87
C ALA A 90 -10.08 5.29 -8.02
N PHE A 91 -9.73 4.52 -9.05
CA PHE A 91 -10.61 4.25 -10.19
C PHE A 91 -11.90 3.57 -9.76
N ILE A 92 -11.84 2.50 -8.99
CA ILE A 92 -13.02 1.77 -8.49
C ILE A 92 -13.90 2.68 -7.62
N ARG A 93 -13.30 3.54 -6.77
CA ARG A 93 -14.04 4.51 -5.96
C ARG A 93 -14.78 5.54 -6.82
N MET A 94 -14.14 6.01 -7.89
CA MET A 94 -14.78 6.94 -8.84
C MET A 94 -15.93 6.28 -9.61
N VAL A 95 -15.72 5.04 -10.06
CA VAL A 95 -16.77 4.26 -10.74
C VAL A 95 -17.95 4.00 -9.80
N ALA A 96 -17.70 3.59 -8.56
CA ALA A 96 -18.74 3.39 -7.56
C ALA A 96 -19.53 4.68 -7.27
N TRP A 97 -18.87 5.83 -7.27
CA TRP A 97 -19.53 7.12 -7.08
C TRP A 97 -20.41 7.53 -8.27
N ILE A 98 -19.99 7.22 -9.52
CA ILE A 98 -20.70 7.62 -10.74
C ILE A 98 -21.88 6.69 -11.06
N ILE A 99 -21.71 5.38 -10.89
CA ILE A 99 -22.63 4.37 -11.42
C ILE A 99 -23.58 3.84 -10.34
N GLY A 100 -23.19 3.91 -9.05
CA GLY A 100 -23.89 3.21 -7.99
C GLY A 100 -24.80 4.09 -7.14
N ASP A 101 -25.82 3.46 -6.56
CA ASP A 101 -26.63 3.99 -5.47
C ASP A 101 -25.84 4.11 -4.15
N TYR A 102 -24.51 3.98 -4.24
CA TYR A 102 -23.59 4.09 -3.10
C TYR A 102 -23.57 5.47 -2.48
N TYR A 103 -24.05 6.50 -3.21
CA TYR A 103 -24.16 7.86 -2.67
C TYR A 103 -25.08 7.94 -1.46
N GLU A 104 -26.16 7.18 -1.45
CA GLU A 104 -27.08 7.10 -0.29
C GLU A 104 -26.41 6.54 0.97
N TRP A 105 -25.42 5.64 0.80
CA TRP A 105 -24.73 4.96 1.89
C TRP A 105 -23.43 5.64 2.32
N LEU A 106 -22.67 6.18 1.37
CA LEU A 106 -21.31 6.69 1.56
C LEU A 106 -21.19 8.21 1.35
N GLY A 107 -22.23 8.87 0.83
CA GLY A 107 -22.21 10.30 0.53
C GLY A 107 -21.06 10.68 -0.39
N GLY A 108 -20.35 11.74 -0.05
CA GLY A 108 -19.19 12.24 -0.79
C GLY A 108 -17.86 11.52 -0.46
N THR A 109 -17.86 10.56 0.46
CA THR A 109 -16.64 9.88 0.94
C THR A 109 -15.84 9.21 -0.19
N PRO A 110 -16.44 8.47 -1.16
CA PRO A 110 -15.69 7.84 -2.23
C PRO A 110 -14.88 8.82 -3.08
N ARG A 111 -15.40 10.02 -3.32
CA ARG A 111 -14.71 11.06 -4.08
C ARG A 111 -13.47 11.59 -3.35
N THR A 112 -13.59 11.86 -2.05
CA THR A 112 -12.47 12.35 -1.24
C THR A 112 -11.38 11.28 -1.08
N GLU A 113 -11.77 10.03 -0.87
CA GLU A 113 -10.84 8.89 -0.80
C GLU A 113 -10.11 8.67 -2.14
N ALA A 114 -10.83 8.71 -3.26
CA ALA A 114 -10.24 8.58 -4.59
C ALA A 114 -9.18 9.66 -4.84
N THR A 115 -9.50 10.91 -4.49
CA THR A 115 -8.55 12.03 -4.60
C THR A 115 -7.32 11.79 -3.72
N GLY A 116 -7.51 11.33 -2.48
CA GLY A 116 -6.42 10.99 -1.56
C GLY A 116 -5.51 9.90 -2.11
N PHE A 117 -6.08 8.83 -2.68
CA PHE A 117 -5.30 7.74 -3.29
C PHE A 117 -4.51 8.21 -4.52
N LEU A 118 -5.07 9.07 -5.37
CA LEU A 118 -4.38 9.63 -6.53
C LEU A 118 -3.22 10.53 -6.11
N VAL A 119 -3.43 11.43 -5.14
CA VAL A 119 -2.37 12.29 -4.62
C VAL A 119 -1.24 11.44 -4.04
N LEU A 120 -1.58 10.42 -3.26
CA LEU A 120 -0.61 9.52 -2.67
C LEU A 120 0.18 8.73 -3.74
N ALA A 121 -0.49 8.25 -4.79
CA ALA A 121 0.15 7.59 -5.92
C ALA A 121 1.13 8.52 -6.64
N LEU A 122 0.75 9.78 -6.90
CA LEU A 122 1.62 10.77 -7.52
C LEU A 122 2.85 11.10 -6.67
N VAL A 123 2.66 11.25 -5.36
CA VAL A 123 3.78 11.47 -4.42
C VAL A 123 4.74 10.27 -4.44
N LEU A 124 4.22 9.04 -4.45
CA LEU A 124 5.05 7.83 -4.53
C LEU A 124 5.81 7.74 -5.86
N ILE A 125 5.18 8.08 -6.99
CA ILE A 125 5.86 8.14 -8.31
C ILE A 125 7.02 9.12 -8.25
N TRP A 126 6.80 10.30 -7.68
CA TRP A 126 7.83 11.33 -7.58
C TRP A 126 8.98 10.95 -6.64
N LEU A 127 8.69 10.22 -5.55
CA LEU A 127 9.68 9.80 -4.55
C LEU A 127 10.41 8.51 -4.92
N LYS A 128 9.85 7.70 -5.84
CA LYS A 128 10.39 6.39 -6.21
C LYS A 128 11.85 6.49 -6.65
N PRO A 129 12.77 5.66 -6.11
CA PRO A 129 14.17 5.68 -6.49
C PRO A 129 14.35 5.29 -7.96
N THR A 130 15.16 6.05 -8.71
CA THR A 130 15.47 5.80 -10.11
C THR A 130 16.57 4.75 -10.27
N VAL A 131 16.61 4.09 -11.46
CA VAL A 131 17.64 3.06 -11.78
C VAL A 131 19.04 3.65 -11.75
N ALA A 132 19.19 4.93 -12.11
CA ALA A 132 20.48 5.61 -12.10
C ALA A 132 21.08 5.68 -10.69
N GLN A 133 20.23 5.80 -9.66
CA GLN A 133 20.69 5.86 -8.26
C GLN A 133 21.13 4.49 -7.70
N SER A 134 20.67 3.38 -8.28
CA SER A 134 21.15 2.04 -7.88
C SER A 134 22.53 1.73 -8.46
N ARG A 135 22.82 2.15 -9.70
CA ARG A 135 24.13 1.93 -10.34
C ARG A 135 25.30 2.67 -9.67
N THR A 136 25.03 3.82 -9.08
CA THR A 136 26.07 4.59 -8.35
C THR A 136 26.45 3.96 -7.01
N ARG A 137 25.70 2.94 -6.53
CA ARG A 137 25.99 2.22 -5.29
C ARG A 137 26.67 0.87 -5.50
N GLU A 138 26.74 0.36 -6.73
CA GLU A 138 27.56 -0.83 -6.99
C GLU A 138 29.03 -0.43 -6.80
N PRO A 139 29.77 -1.13 -5.92
CA PRO A 139 31.21 -0.95 -5.81
C PRO A 139 31.82 -1.16 -7.18
N LYS A 140 32.63 -0.21 -7.68
CA LYS A 140 33.41 -0.41 -8.91
C LYS A 140 34.09 -1.78 -8.82
N PRO A 141 33.89 -2.68 -9.82
CA PRO A 141 34.58 -3.97 -9.82
C PRO A 141 36.08 -3.71 -9.77
N GLY A 142 36.68 -4.14 -8.67
CA GLY A 142 38.08 -4.37 -8.36
C GLY A 142 39.15 -3.65 -9.17
N THR A 143 39.73 -2.66 -8.53
CA THR A 143 41.15 -2.35 -8.68
C THR A 143 42.02 -3.18 -7.69
N ASN A 144 41.61 -4.39 -7.41
CA ASN A 144 42.42 -5.32 -6.62
C ASN A 144 43.11 -6.29 -7.56
N GLY A 145 44.36 -6.03 -7.93
CA GLY A 145 45.17 -7.03 -8.58
C GLY A 145 46.14 -6.54 -9.63
N GLN A 146 46.85 -5.41 -9.40
CA GLN A 146 48.11 -5.17 -10.08
C GLN A 146 49.08 -4.53 -9.11
N GLY A 147 49.94 -5.32 -8.54
CA GLY A 147 51.06 -4.83 -7.78
C GLY A 147 51.54 -5.76 -6.71
N GLU A 148 51.89 -6.98 -7.07
CA GLU A 148 52.86 -7.78 -6.26
C GLU A 148 53.39 -8.93 -7.11
N GLU A 149 54.22 -8.58 -8.13
CA GLU A 149 55.23 -9.45 -8.69
C GLU A 149 56.43 -8.54 -9.03
N ALA A 150 57.36 -8.45 -8.08
CA ALA A 150 58.76 -8.08 -8.31
C ALA A 150 59.59 -8.66 -7.17
#